data_32e5051ae0a1e732f0e1838e3abbf786
#
_entry.id   32e5051ae0a1e732f0e1838e3abbf786
#
_cell.length_a   1.000
_cell.length_b   1.000
_cell.length_c   1.000
_cell.angle_alpha   90.00
_cell.angle_beta   90.00
_cell.angle_gamma   90.00
#
_symmetry.space_group_name_H-M   'P 1'
#
loop_
_entity.id
_entity.type
_entity.pdbx_description
1 polymer ?
#
loop_
_entity_poly.entity_id
_entity_poly.type
_entity_poly.pdbx_seq_one_letter_code
_entity_poly.pdbx_strand_id
1 'polypeptide(L)'
;RLKNRMGKTFLPVLFLLFFLITSGILYSSVRQQDTNYKEGQVAEESIRANKTVENTPATEQKEKLAAEAVVPEYTYQEDITNEQHELIEHLFDMIDDVRQDSEEENEKREEEAENNDSVDKVTEDEKLAAMKKELEKIDSDNLNFYQQLPASFYRTAFSLNQEEVDQVKEESLEIVDQRMSEQIRQNDLNTARQNAEEQVKVLDLSDEQKEATSYLVDEGITVNTFLNEQKTEELKQEAKDSVQPVMIYQGEIIVREGSQIDSTAIQKLNVLGMTEKNQSFFPFVAIVLAALLHIIVLLYLSIPVKDKDNCEN
;
A
#
# COMPACT_ATOMS: atom_id res chain seq x y z
N ARG A 1 -47.31 14.77 -69.62
CA ARG A 1 -46.62 15.69 -70.50
C ARG A 1 -45.09 15.62 -70.38
N LEU A 2 -44.47 15.49 -69.24
CA LEU A 2 -43.01 15.33 -68.99
C LEU A 2 -42.44 14.00 -69.58
N LYS A 3 -43.16 12.84 -69.40
CA LYS A 3 -42.76 11.56 -69.97
C LYS A 3 -42.58 11.59 -71.50
N ASN A 4 -43.44 12.28 -72.24
CA ASN A 4 -43.38 12.36 -73.68
C ASN A 4 -42.27 13.29 -74.22
N ARG A 5 -41.74 14.19 -73.38
CA ARG A 5 -40.66 15.15 -73.77
C ARG A 5 -39.26 14.62 -73.53
N MET A 6 -39.11 13.68 -72.51
CA MET A 6 -37.80 13.13 -72.07
C MET A 6 -37.52 11.72 -72.62
N GLY A 7 -38.50 11.06 -73.25
CA GLY A 7 -38.30 9.79 -73.91
C GLY A 7 -37.64 8.75 -73.00
N LYS A 8 -36.58 8.10 -73.46
CA LYS A 8 -35.88 7.04 -72.73
C LYS A 8 -35.16 7.47 -71.46
N THR A 9 -34.91 8.79 -71.24
CA THR A 9 -34.22 9.32 -70.09
C THR A 9 -35.15 9.63 -68.90
N PHE A 10 -36.48 9.57 -69.06
CA PHE A 10 -37.46 9.89 -68.03
C PHE A 10 -37.34 8.97 -66.80
N LEU A 11 -37.25 7.67 -67.04
CA LEU A 11 -37.17 6.67 -65.96
C LEU A 11 -35.92 6.79 -65.12
N PRO A 12 -34.70 6.87 -65.67
CA PRO A 12 -33.48 7.07 -64.87
C PRO A 12 -33.45 8.40 -64.08
N VAL A 13 -34.00 9.47 -64.62
CA VAL A 13 -34.08 10.75 -63.91
C VAL A 13 -35.06 10.67 -62.71
N LEU A 14 -36.21 10.00 -62.90
CA LEU A 14 -37.15 9.80 -61.79
C LEU A 14 -36.56 8.94 -60.66
N PHE A 15 -35.82 7.89 -61.00
CA PHE A 15 -35.10 7.04 -60.01
C PHE A 15 -34.01 7.79 -59.28
N LEU A 16 -33.26 8.64 -59.98
CA LEU A 16 -32.22 9.45 -59.36
C LEU A 16 -32.84 10.45 -58.36
N LEU A 17 -33.97 11.04 -58.69
CA LEU A 17 -34.70 11.97 -57.82
C LEU A 17 -35.26 11.25 -56.60
N PHE A 18 -35.79 10.04 -56.75
CA PHE A 18 -36.24 9.18 -55.66
C PHE A 18 -35.11 8.74 -54.76
N PHE A 19 -33.94 8.38 -55.32
CA PHE A 19 -32.74 8.08 -54.58
C PHE A 19 -32.25 9.24 -53.72
N LEU A 20 -32.23 10.45 -54.28
CA LEU A 20 -31.81 11.65 -53.54
C LEU A 20 -32.77 11.95 -52.37
N ILE A 21 -34.07 11.80 -52.57
CA ILE A 21 -35.07 12.00 -51.52
C ILE A 21 -34.93 10.94 -50.44
N THR A 22 -34.82 9.65 -50.78
CA THR A 22 -34.69 8.58 -49.80
C THR A 22 -33.37 8.65 -49.03
N SER A 23 -32.25 8.97 -49.70
CA SER A 23 -30.96 9.21 -49.08
C SER A 23 -30.97 10.42 -48.13
N GLY A 24 -31.67 11.51 -48.51
CA GLY A 24 -31.85 12.69 -47.66
C GLY A 24 -32.66 12.39 -46.39
N ILE A 25 -33.73 11.63 -46.51
CA ILE A 25 -34.56 11.19 -45.36
C ILE A 25 -33.77 10.29 -44.46
N LEU A 26 -33.05 9.27 -44.98
CA LEU A 26 -32.19 8.38 -44.22
C LEU A 26 -31.08 9.12 -43.51
N TYR A 27 -30.42 10.05 -44.18
CA TYR A 27 -29.38 10.89 -43.58
C TYR A 27 -29.92 11.74 -42.43
N SER A 28 -31.07 12.36 -42.59
CA SER A 28 -31.73 13.16 -41.56
C SER A 28 -32.17 12.29 -40.35
N SER A 29 -32.66 11.08 -40.60
CA SER A 29 -33.14 10.14 -39.55
C SER A 29 -31.97 9.51 -38.76
N VAL A 30 -30.80 9.39 -39.36
CA VAL A 30 -29.60 8.79 -38.75
C VAL A 30 -28.69 9.81 -38.09
N ARG A 31 -28.93 11.09 -38.30
CA ARG A 31 -28.23 12.16 -37.61
C ARG A 31 -28.55 12.08 -36.12
N GLN A 32 -27.76 11.28 -35.39
CA GLN A 32 -27.79 11.25 -33.91
C GLN A 32 -27.57 12.69 -33.42
N GLN A 33 -28.36 13.09 -32.42
CA GLN A 33 -28.10 14.32 -31.68
C GLN A 33 -26.65 14.26 -31.15
N ASP A 34 -25.78 15.12 -31.63
CA ASP A 34 -24.43 15.32 -31.12
C ASP A 34 -24.56 15.91 -29.70
N THR A 35 -24.79 15.04 -28.71
CA THR A 35 -24.84 15.44 -27.30
C THR A 35 -23.41 15.56 -26.80
N ASN A 36 -22.77 16.68 -27.06
CA ASN A 36 -21.45 17.01 -26.55
C ASN A 36 -21.62 17.71 -25.18
N TYR A 37 -21.89 16.92 -24.13
CA TYR A 37 -22.00 17.43 -22.76
C TYR A 37 -20.65 17.89 -22.26
N LYS A 38 -20.60 19.12 -21.73
CA LYS A 38 -19.38 19.71 -21.13
C LYS A 38 -19.62 20.07 -19.68
N GLU A 39 -18.59 19.94 -18.89
CA GLU A 39 -18.62 20.41 -17.51
C GLU A 39 -18.89 21.93 -17.48
N GLY A 40 -19.72 22.34 -16.54
CA GLY A 40 -20.15 23.73 -16.39
C GLY A 40 -21.32 24.15 -17.30
N GLN A 41 -21.74 23.35 -18.28
CA GLN A 41 -22.92 23.60 -19.13
C GLN A 41 -24.21 23.36 -18.34
N VAL A 42 -25.23 24.17 -18.62
CA VAL A 42 -26.57 23.94 -18.09
C VAL A 42 -27.31 22.94 -18.98
N ALA A 43 -27.93 21.93 -18.41
CA ALA A 43 -28.68 20.91 -19.12
C ALA A 43 -30.01 21.52 -19.63
N GLU A 44 -30.23 21.48 -20.95
CA GLU A 44 -31.47 21.97 -21.58
C GLU A 44 -32.64 21.02 -21.36
N GLU A 45 -32.35 19.73 -21.09
CA GLU A 45 -33.31 18.68 -20.77
C GLU A 45 -32.74 17.74 -19.72
N SER A 46 -33.60 16.92 -19.06
CA SER A 46 -33.17 15.94 -18.08
C SER A 46 -32.46 14.78 -18.76
N ILE A 47 -31.16 14.60 -18.46
CA ILE A 47 -30.31 13.55 -19.00
C ILE A 47 -30.47 12.28 -18.16
N ARG A 48 -30.86 11.19 -18.81
CA ARG A 48 -31.07 9.87 -18.16
C ARG A 48 -30.09 8.84 -18.69
N ALA A 49 -29.74 7.88 -17.83
CA ALA A 49 -28.91 6.75 -18.23
C ALA A 49 -29.62 5.91 -19.30
N ASN A 50 -28.93 5.64 -20.40
CA ASN A 50 -29.44 4.86 -21.54
C ASN A 50 -29.33 3.35 -21.33
N LYS A 51 -28.53 2.89 -20.37
CA LYS A 51 -28.28 1.48 -20.03
C LYS A 51 -27.91 1.35 -18.55
N THR A 52 -28.01 0.11 -18.03
CA THR A 52 -27.44 -0.23 -16.73
C THR A 52 -25.96 -0.58 -16.92
N VAL A 53 -25.07 0.06 -16.15
CA VAL A 53 -23.61 -0.16 -16.22
C VAL A 53 -22.98 0.11 -14.87
N GLU A 54 -21.86 -0.50 -14.59
CA GLU A 54 -21.05 -0.20 -13.43
C GLU A 54 -20.38 1.17 -13.57
N ASN A 55 -20.46 1.98 -12.53
CA ASN A 55 -19.72 3.22 -12.40
C ASN A 55 -18.30 2.91 -11.85
N THR A 56 -17.43 2.40 -12.72
CA THR A 56 -16.06 1.97 -12.37
C THR A 56 -15.30 3.02 -11.57
N PRO A 57 -15.26 4.33 -11.94
CA PRO A 57 -14.56 5.33 -11.14
C PRO A 57 -15.10 5.48 -9.71
N ALA A 58 -16.43 5.34 -9.53
CA ALA A 58 -17.03 5.42 -8.20
C ALA A 58 -16.80 4.13 -7.39
N THR A 59 -16.76 2.97 -8.04
CA THR A 59 -16.38 1.70 -7.42
C THR A 59 -14.94 1.74 -6.95
N GLU A 60 -13.99 2.12 -7.83
CA GLU A 60 -12.57 2.26 -7.51
C GLU A 60 -12.32 3.24 -6.35
N GLN A 61 -13.07 4.34 -6.32
CA GLN A 61 -12.99 5.30 -5.21
C GLN A 61 -13.44 4.67 -3.88
N LYS A 62 -14.52 3.87 -3.88
CA LYS A 62 -14.96 3.14 -2.68
C LYS A 62 -13.95 2.07 -2.26
N GLU A 63 -13.39 1.33 -3.19
CA GLU A 63 -12.34 0.34 -2.94
C GLU A 63 -11.10 0.99 -2.31
N LYS A 64 -10.69 2.14 -2.85
CA LYS A 64 -9.58 2.91 -2.29
C LYS A 64 -9.87 3.34 -0.84
N LEU A 65 -11.06 3.90 -0.58
CA LEU A 65 -11.45 4.30 0.77
C LEU A 65 -11.55 3.10 1.72
N ALA A 66 -12.04 1.94 1.25
CA ALA A 66 -12.08 0.71 2.03
C ALA A 66 -10.67 0.24 2.40
N ALA A 67 -9.72 0.27 1.45
CA ALA A 67 -8.32 -0.06 1.71
C ALA A 67 -7.61 0.92 2.65
N GLU A 68 -7.90 2.22 2.54
CA GLU A 68 -7.35 3.26 3.42
C GLU A 68 -7.89 3.16 4.85
N ALA A 69 -9.07 2.58 5.04
CA ALA A 69 -9.67 2.36 6.35
C ALA A 69 -9.12 1.14 7.09
N VAL A 70 -8.34 0.29 6.41
CA VAL A 70 -7.73 -0.89 7.02
C VAL A 70 -6.68 -0.47 8.05
N VAL A 71 -6.83 -0.99 9.26
CA VAL A 71 -5.81 -0.81 10.31
C VAL A 71 -4.62 -1.72 9.98
N PRO A 72 -3.39 -1.18 9.94
CA PRO A 72 -2.21 -1.98 9.70
C PRO A 72 -2.03 -3.09 10.74
N GLU A 73 -1.65 -4.28 10.30
CA GLU A 73 -1.38 -5.42 11.15
C GLU A 73 0.08 -5.41 11.60
N TYR A 74 0.31 -5.75 12.85
CA TYR A 74 1.65 -5.82 13.45
C TYR A 74 1.90 -7.21 14.00
N THR A 75 3.13 -7.68 13.88
CA THR A 75 3.56 -8.99 14.41
C THR A 75 4.56 -8.77 15.53
N TYR A 76 4.27 -9.34 16.69
CA TYR A 76 5.19 -9.46 17.81
C TYR A 76 6.22 -10.57 17.51
N GLN A 77 7.49 -10.29 17.77
CA GLN A 77 8.60 -11.20 17.58
C GLN A 77 9.19 -11.57 18.96
N GLU A 78 8.78 -12.72 19.48
CA GLU A 78 9.24 -13.24 20.76
C GLU A 78 10.74 -13.52 20.77
N ASP A 79 11.31 -13.88 19.61
CA ASP A 79 12.75 -14.16 19.48
C ASP A 79 13.59 -12.95 19.91
N ILE A 80 13.16 -11.72 19.63
CA ILE A 80 13.85 -10.49 20.04
C ILE A 80 13.83 -10.34 21.57
N THR A 81 12.71 -10.68 22.21
CA THR A 81 12.62 -10.66 23.67
C THR A 81 13.61 -11.64 24.32
N ASN A 82 13.65 -12.86 23.79
CA ASN A 82 14.57 -13.89 24.26
C ASN A 82 16.04 -13.50 24.01
N GLU A 83 16.32 -12.88 22.85
CA GLU A 83 17.66 -12.39 22.53
C GLU A 83 18.14 -11.33 23.52
N GLN A 84 17.29 -10.36 23.89
CA GLN A 84 17.66 -9.35 24.89
C GLN A 84 17.93 -9.95 26.26
N HIS A 85 17.14 -10.93 26.68
CA HIS A 85 17.39 -11.68 27.90
C HIS A 85 18.77 -12.38 27.87
N GLU A 86 19.05 -13.12 26.80
CA GLU A 86 20.32 -13.85 26.62
C GLU A 86 21.53 -12.89 26.57
N LEU A 87 21.38 -11.71 25.96
CA LEU A 87 22.43 -10.70 25.90
C LEU A 87 22.80 -10.19 27.31
N ILE A 88 21.79 -9.93 28.15
CA ILE A 88 22.02 -9.49 29.53
C ILE A 88 22.66 -10.64 30.37
N GLU A 89 22.14 -11.86 30.26
CA GLU A 89 22.74 -12.99 30.95
C GLU A 89 24.22 -13.18 30.59
N HIS A 90 24.53 -13.20 29.29
CA HIS A 90 25.90 -13.38 28.80
C HIS A 90 26.81 -12.22 29.20
N LEU A 91 26.29 -10.98 29.31
CA LEU A 91 27.05 -9.86 29.84
C LEU A 91 27.54 -10.11 31.27
N PHE A 92 26.66 -10.60 32.13
CA PHE A 92 27.03 -10.89 33.52
C PHE A 92 27.97 -12.11 33.64
N ASP A 93 27.81 -13.11 32.78
CA ASP A 93 28.77 -14.22 32.71
C ASP A 93 30.16 -13.70 32.34
N MET A 94 30.29 -12.79 31.38
CA MET A 94 31.58 -12.17 31.05
C MET A 94 32.14 -11.30 32.18
N ILE A 95 31.27 -10.57 32.90
CA ILE A 95 31.69 -9.79 34.07
C ILE A 95 32.24 -10.71 35.15
N ASP A 96 31.57 -11.84 35.43
CA ASP A 96 32.00 -12.83 36.41
C ASP A 96 33.31 -13.48 36.00
N ASP A 97 33.48 -13.87 34.74
CA ASP A 97 34.76 -14.42 34.23
C ASP A 97 35.92 -13.42 34.44
N VAL A 98 35.74 -12.14 34.07
CA VAL A 98 36.79 -11.12 34.30
C VAL A 98 37.08 -10.89 35.78
N ARG A 99 36.09 -10.99 36.64
CA ARG A 99 36.26 -10.88 38.09
C ARG A 99 37.05 -12.05 38.63
N GLN A 100 36.70 -13.28 38.26
CA GLN A 100 37.40 -14.49 38.65
C GLN A 100 38.86 -14.48 38.18
N ASP A 101 39.10 -14.19 36.90
CA ASP A 101 40.47 -14.03 36.35
C ASP A 101 41.28 -13.02 37.12
N SER A 102 40.63 -11.89 37.51
CA SER A 102 41.31 -10.85 38.32
C SER A 102 41.63 -11.26 39.73
N GLU A 103 40.78 -12.11 40.35
CA GLU A 103 41.03 -12.73 41.68
C GLU A 103 42.23 -13.71 41.61
N GLU A 104 42.22 -14.61 40.63
CA GLU A 104 43.31 -15.53 40.37
C GLU A 104 44.65 -14.82 40.13
N GLU A 105 44.62 -13.72 39.38
CA GLU A 105 45.79 -12.89 39.12
C GLU A 105 46.28 -12.21 40.42
N ASN A 106 45.38 -11.71 41.26
CA ASN A 106 45.72 -11.13 42.54
C ASN A 106 46.38 -12.19 43.48
N GLU A 107 45.85 -13.41 43.51
CA GLU A 107 46.49 -14.49 44.29
C GLU A 107 47.91 -14.82 43.81
N LYS A 108 48.13 -14.86 42.48
CA LYS A 108 49.47 -15.07 41.91
C LYS A 108 50.43 -13.92 42.26
N ARG A 109 49.97 -12.66 42.17
CA ARG A 109 50.77 -11.48 42.55
C ARG A 109 51.12 -11.52 44.07
N GLU A 110 50.20 -11.96 44.91
CA GLU A 110 50.44 -12.14 46.37
C GLU A 110 51.42 -13.28 46.64
N GLU A 111 51.37 -14.42 45.97
CA GLU A 111 52.31 -15.51 46.07
C GLU A 111 53.74 -15.16 45.60
N GLU A 112 53.83 -14.41 44.48
CA GLU A 112 55.13 -13.97 43.92
C GLU A 112 55.82 -12.90 44.75
N ALA A 113 55.06 -12.18 45.59
CA ALA A 113 55.59 -11.05 46.36
C ALA A 113 56.45 -11.41 47.58
N GLU A 114 56.73 -12.68 47.88
CA GLU A 114 57.60 -13.29 48.93
C GLU A 114 58.21 -12.34 49.99
N ASN A 115 57.44 -11.51 50.71
CA ASN A 115 57.85 -10.57 51.75
C ASN A 115 57.76 -9.04 51.43
N ASN A 116 56.99 -8.58 50.46
CA ASN A 116 56.73 -7.18 50.24
C ASN A 116 55.39 -6.77 50.84
N ASP A 117 55.37 -5.77 51.72
CA ASP A 117 54.20 -5.27 52.46
C ASP A 117 53.10 -4.63 51.63
N SER A 118 53.25 -4.55 50.31
CA SER A 118 52.22 -4.03 49.40
C SER A 118 52.27 -4.70 48.02
N VAL A 119 51.26 -5.56 47.76
CA VAL A 119 51.03 -6.11 46.43
C VAL A 119 50.06 -5.20 45.68
N ASP A 120 50.43 -4.74 44.48
CA ASP A 120 49.53 -4.02 43.61
C ASP A 120 48.44 -4.96 43.06
N LYS A 121 47.23 -4.83 43.58
CA LYS A 121 46.06 -5.59 43.10
C LYS A 121 45.66 -5.16 41.70
N VAL A 122 45.00 -6.06 40.98
CA VAL A 122 44.44 -5.75 39.65
C VAL A 122 43.51 -4.53 39.77
N THR A 123 43.80 -3.52 39.00
CA THR A 123 43.06 -2.26 39.00
C THR A 123 41.75 -2.34 38.18
N GLU A 124 40.80 -1.46 38.42
CA GLU A 124 39.59 -1.34 37.59
C GLU A 124 39.89 -1.11 36.12
N ASP A 125 40.95 -0.36 35.78
CA ASP A 125 41.39 -0.13 34.41
C ASP A 125 41.91 -1.43 33.76
N GLU A 126 42.58 -2.30 34.51
CA GLU A 126 43.02 -3.62 34.04
C GLU A 126 41.82 -4.52 33.79
N LYS A 127 40.82 -4.55 34.70
CA LYS A 127 39.56 -5.28 34.52
C LYS A 127 38.78 -4.78 33.28
N LEU A 128 38.71 -3.46 33.10
CA LEU A 128 38.07 -2.85 31.91
C LEU A 128 38.81 -3.23 30.62
N ALA A 129 40.15 -3.30 30.64
CA ALA A 129 40.94 -3.75 29.50
C ALA A 129 40.69 -5.25 29.18
N ALA A 130 40.58 -6.07 30.23
CA ALA A 130 40.22 -7.49 30.08
C ALA A 130 38.80 -7.64 29.47
N MET A 131 37.78 -6.92 29.98
CA MET A 131 36.45 -6.91 29.44
C MET A 131 36.42 -6.54 27.96
N LYS A 132 37.17 -5.52 27.54
CA LYS A 132 37.27 -5.15 26.11
C LYS A 132 37.79 -6.29 25.24
N LYS A 133 38.73 -7.10 25.74
CA LYS A 133 39.24 -8.27 25.00
C LYS A 133 38.19 -9.39 24.90
N GLU A 134 37.36 -9.55 25.91
CA GLU A 134 36.24 -10.51 25.83
C GLU A 134 35.19 -10.03 24.80
N LEU A 135 34.87 -8.73 24.80
CA LEU A 135 33.95 -8.15 23.81
C LEU A 135 34.46 -8.27 22.36
N GLU A 136 35.78 -8.24 22.13
CA GLU A 136 36.39 -8.46 20.80
C GLU A 136 36.16 -9.87 20.23
N LYS A 137 35.81 -10.85 21.08
CA LYS A 137 35.54 -12.22 20.68
C LYS A 137 34.07 -12.46 20.25
N ILE A 138 33.21 -11.48 20.51
CA ILE A 138 31.77 -11.56 20.25
C ILE A 138 31.48 -11.28 18.77
N ASP A 139 30.53 -12.01 18.20
CA ASP A 139 30.06 -11.79 16.85
C ASP A 139 29.44 -10.39 16.67
N SER A 140 29.59 -9.82 15.46
CA SER A 140 29.22 -8.44 15.14
C SER A 140 27.76 -8.08 15.46
N ASP A 141 26.86 -9.04 15.39
CA ASP A 141 25.43 -8.81 15.54
C ASP A 141 25.06 -8.47 17.00
N ASN A 142 25.68 -9.16 17.95
CA ASN A 142 25.46 -8.98 19.38
C ASN A 142 26.39 -7.91 20.01
N LEU A 143 27.48 -7.58 19.33
CA LEU A 143 28.48 -6.64 19.83
C LEU A 143 27.89 -5.23 20.05
N ASN A 144 26.90 -4.84 19.26
CA ASN A 144 26.28 -3.51 19.33
C ASN A 144 25.66 -3.24 20.71
N PHE A 145 24.99 -4.20 21.31
CA PHE A 145 24.41 -4.08 22.66
C PHE A 145 25.46 -3.71 23.69
N TYR A 146 26.56 -4.47 23.74
CA TYR A 146 27.62 -4.27 24.73
C TYR A 146 28.42 -2.98 24.52
N GLN A 147 28.59 -2.52 23.27
CA GLN A 147 29.28 -1.28 22.94
C GLN A 147 28.48 -0.02 23.28
N GLN A 148 27.18 -0.11 23.39
CA GLN A 148 26.32 1.00 23.79
C GLN A 148 26.40 1.25 25.31
N LEU A 149 26.75 0.23 26.09
CA LEU A 149 26.98 0.40 27.52
C LEU A 149 28.23 1.28 27.78
N PRO A 150 28.11 2.35 28.57
CA PRO A 150 29.23 3.23 28.83
C PRO A 150 30.30 2.57 29.70
N ALA A 151 31.54 3.06 29.61
CA ALA A 151 32.65 2.57 30.46
C ALA A 151 32.36 2.74 31.96
N SER A 152 31.52 3.69 32.36
CA SER A 152 31.05 3.85 33.75
C SER A 152 30.27 2.66 34.22
N PHE A 153 29.40 2.08 33.38
CA PHE A 153 28.67 0.86 33.70
C PHE A 153 29.62 -0.28 34.10
N TYR A 154 30.61 -0.57 33.27
CA TYR A 154 31.58 -1.64 33.57
C TYR A 154 32.41 -1.36 34.83
N ARG A 155 32.80 -0.10 35.06
CA ARG A 155 33.50 0.27 36.30
C ARG A 155 32.62 0.03 37.53
N THR A 156 31.37 0.49 37.48
CA THR A 156 30.40 0.26 38.53
C THR A 156 30.22 -1.25 38.77
N ALA A 157 30.00 -2.06 37.73
CA ALA A 157 29.86 -3.51 37.84
C ALA A 157 31.09 -4.17 38.48
N PHE A 158 32.31 -3.67 38.24
CA PHE A 158 33.53 -4.20 38.87
C PHE A 158 33.78 -3.69 40.30
N SER A 159 33.14 -2.56 40.69
CA SER A 159 33.27 -2.01 42.06
C SER A 159 32.30 -2.62 43.04
N LEU A 160 31.15 -3.11 42.57
CA LEU A 160 30.12 -3.77 43.37
C LEU A 160 30.59 -5.15 43.84
N ASN A 161 30.12 -5.63 45.00
CA ASN A 161 30.34 -6.97 45.43
C ASN A 161 29.45 -7.97 44.65
N GLN A 162 29.66 -9.29 44.84
CA GLN A 162 28.92 -10.29 44.04
C GLN A 162 27.42 -10.25 44.30
N GLU A 163 26.97 -10.11 45.54
CA GLU A 163 25.53 -10.03 45.87
C GLU A 163 24.88 -8.83 45.22
N GLU A 164 25.56 -7.68 45.19
CA GLU A 164 25.10 -6.46 44.54
C GLU A 164 25.01 -6.61 43.03
N VAL A 165 25.97 -7.29 42.38
CA VAL A 165 25.97 -7.59 40.94
C VAL A 165 24.83 -8.53 40.60
N ASP A 166 24.62 -9.57 41.39
CA ASP A 166 23.53 -10.52 41.22
C ASP A 166 22.17 -9.82 41.32
N GLN A 167 22.01 -8.86 42.25
CA GLN A 167 20.81 -8.05 42.37
C GLN A 167 20.60 -7.16 41.13
N VAL A 168 21.63 -6.52 40.61
CA VAL A 168 21.56 -5.72 39.36
C VAL A 168 21.13 -6.62 38.20
N LYS A 169 21.70 -7.83 38.08
CA LYS A 169 21.30 -8.80 37.05
C LYS A 169 19.83 -9.17 37.15
N GLU A 170 19.38 -9.61 38.34
CA GLU A 170 18.03 -10.08 38.57
C GLU A 170 16.99 -8.98 38.28
N GLU A 171 17.18 -7.79 38.85
CA GLU A 171 16.26 -6.68 38.68
C GLU A 171 16.23 -6.17 37.23
N SER A 172 17.38 -6.15 36.54
CA SER A 172 17.45 -5.76 35.12
C SER A 172 16.70 -6.76 34.24
N LEU A 173 16.90 -8.06 34.43
CA LEU A 173 16.20 -9.12 33.70
C LEU A 173 14.70 -9.07 33.97
N GLU A 174 14.27 -8.91 35.23
CA GLU A 174 12.85 -8.84 35.58
C GLU A 174 12.16 -7.65 34.86
N ILE A 175 12.78 -6.47 34.88
CA ILE A 175 12.20 -5.27 34.24
C ILE A 175 12.21 -5.41 32.72
N VAL A 176 13.30 -5.88 32.12
CA VAL A 176 13.41 -6.05 30.66
C VAL A 176 12.41 -7.10 30.19
N ASP A 177 12.34 -8.27 30.82
CA ASP A 177 11.41 -9.34 30.44
C ASP A 177 9.96 -8.88 30.59
N GLN A 178 9.62 -8.17 31.67
CA GLN A 178 8.30 -7.63 31.87
C GLN A 178 7.92 -6.66 30.76
N ARG A 179 8.80 -5.72 30.39
CA ARG A 179 8.54 -4.73 29.36
C ARG A 179 8.55 -5.34 27.96
N MET A 180 9.49 -6.22 27.68
CA MET A 180 9.63 -6.89 26.39
C MET A 180 8.52 -7.93 26.13
N SER A 181 7.79 -8.37 27.17
CA SER A 181 6.58 -9.18 27.00
C SER A 181 5.40 -8.37 26.42
N GLU A 182 5.46 -7.05 26.46
CA GLU A 182 4.51 -6.16 25.83
C GLU A 182 4.88 -5.92 24.36
N GLN A 183 3.89 -5.49 23.55
CA GLN A 183 4.12 -5.12 22.15
C GLN A 183 4.74 -3.74 22.08
N ILE A 184 6.04 -3.66 21.83
CA ILE A 184 6.79 -2.41 21.70
C ILE A 184 7.00 -2.10 20.22
N ARG A 185 6.30 -1.09 19.71
CA ARG A 185 6.50 -0.54 18.38
C ARG A 185 7.52 0.60 18.42
N GLN A 186 8.04 0.98 17.25
CA GLN A 186 9.02 2.08 17.14
C GLN A 186 8.58 3.39 17.84
N ASN A 187 7.29 3.72 17.77
CA ASN A 187 6.77 4.93 18.40
C ASN A 187 6.60 4.82 19.91
N ASP A 188 6.53 3.59 20.44
CA ASP A 188 6.26 3.30 21.83
C ASP A 188 7.56 3.07 22.63
N LEU A 189 8.69 2.87 21.95
CA LEU A 189 9.99 2.52 22.55
C LEU A 189 10.42 3.51 23.64
N ASN A 190 10.39 4.81 23.34
CA ASN A 190 10.80 5.82 24.34
C ASN A 190 9.90 5.81 25.58
N THR A 191 8.61 5.57 25.41
CA THR A 191 7.68 5.46 26.53
C THR A 191 7.93 4.21 27.35
N ALA A 192 8.22 3.07 26.70
CA ALA A 192 8.56 1.84 27.37
C ALA A 192 9.83 1.99 28.23
N ARG A 193 10.89 2.61 27.67
CA ARG A 193 12.13 2.91 28.37
C ARG A 193 11.93 3.85 29.56
N GLN A 194 11.18 4.94 29.39
CA GLN A 194 10.86 5.87 30.49
C GLN A 194 10.12 5.19 31.63
N ASN A 195 9.11 4.36 31.31
CA ASN A 195 8.36 3.62 32.32
C ASN A 195 9.26 2.63 33.08
N ALA A 196 10.20 2.00 32.40
CA ALA A 196 11.18 1.12 33.01
C ALA A 196 12.18 1.88 33.90
N GLU A 197 12.68 3.04 33.46
CA GLU A 197 13.49 3.91 34.30
C GLU A 197 12.78 4.37 35.57
N GLU A 198 11.48 4.68 35.51
CA GLU A 198 10.69 5.02 36.68
C GLU A 198 10.57 3.82 37.65
N GLN A 199 10.50 2.60 37.11
CA GLN A 199 10.49 1.38 37.91
C GLN A 199 11.83 1.18 38.62
N VAL A 200 12.96 1.41 37.94
CA VAL A 200 14.31 1.34 38.56
C VAL A 200 14.46 2.31 39.72
N LYS A 201 13.92 3.54 39.62
CA LYS A 201 14.03 4.57 40.67
C LYS A 201 13.41 4.17 42.00
N VAL A 202 12.40 3.30 41.99
CA VAL A 202 11.68 2.86 43.20
C VAL A 202 12.20 1.55 43.78
N LEU A 203 13.17 0.88 43.12
CA LEU A 203 13.81 -0.31 43.65
C LEU A 203 14.57 0.00 44.96
N ASP A 204 14.69 -1.02 45.81
CA ASP A 204 15.49 -0.93 47.06
C ASP A 204 16.95 -1.31 46.79
N LEU A 205 17.61 -0.48 45.93
CA LEU A 205 18.97 -0.64 45.51
C LEU A 205 19.79 0.60 45.86
N SER A 206 21.11 0.50 45.93
CA SER A 206 22.02 1.65 46.06
C SER A 206 21.96 2.53 44.81
N ASP A 207 22.47 3.76 44.90
CA ASP A 207 22.49 4.68 43.74
C ASP A 207 23.36 4.12 42.58
N GLU A 208 24.47 3.45 42.91
CA GLU A 208 25.36 2.79 41.96
C GLU A 208 24.69 1.60 41.26
N GLN A 209 23.94 0.79 42.02
CA GLN A 209 23.19 -0.33 41.45
C GLN A 209 22.05 0.20 40.54
N LYS A 210 21.33 1.23 40.96
CA LYS A 210 20.28 1.85 40.15
C LYS A 210 20.82 2.42 38.84
N GLU A 211 22.00 3.05 38.89
CA GLU A 211 22.65 3.56 37.67
C GLU A 211 22.99 2.41 36.72
N ALA A 212 23.59 1.33 37.21
CA ALA A 212 23.91 0.17 36.40
C ALA A 212 22.65 -0.50 35.81
N THR A 213 21.61 -0.69 36.64
CA THR A 213 20.31 -1.23 36.18
C THR A 213 19.68 -0.34 35.14
N SER A 214 19.74 0.99 35.28
CA SER A 214 19.18 1.94 34.31
C SER A 214 19.83 1.80 32.93
N TYR A 215 21.15 1.64 32.86
CA TYR A 215 21.84 1.40 31.58
C TYR A 215 21.39 0.12 30.90
N LEU A 216 21.27 -0.97 31.66
CA LEU A 216 20.84 -2.28 31.13
C LEU A 216 19.40 -2.26 30.65
N VAL A 217 18.53 -1.61 31.40
CA VAL A 217 17.11 -1.50 31.06
C VAL A 217 16.93 -0.61 29.82
N ASP A 218 17.68 0.50 29.71
CA ASP A 218 17.58 1.36 28.51
C ASP A 218 18.04 0.64 27.25
N GLU A 219 19.14 -0.10 27.31
CA GLU A 219 19.66 -0.84 26.15
C GLU A 219 18.92 -2.16 25.89
N GLY A 220 18.46 -2.86 26.94
CA GLY A 220 17.73 -4.13 26.85
C GLY A 220 16.32 -3.98 26.30
N ILE A 221 15.70 -2.80 26.46
CA ILE A 221 14.37 -2.55 25.89
C ILE A 221 14.49 -2.05 24.45
N THR A 222 13.99 -2.87 23.52
CA THR A 222 14.04 -2.57 22.09
C THR A 222 12.68 -2.83 21.42
N VAL A 223 12.60 -2.48 20.13
CA VAL A 223 11.40 -2.75 19.31
C VAL A 223 11.28 -4.27 19.08
N ASN A 224 10.13 -4.82 19.42
CA ASN A 224 9.82 -6.24 19.24
C ASN A 224 8.55 -6.48 18.40
N THR A 225 7.92 -5.40 17.94
CA THR A 225 6.65 -5.47 17.20
C THR A 225 6.76 -4.66 15.92
N PHE A 226 6.68 -5.33 14.78
CA PHE A 226 6.92 -4.79 13.46
C PHE A 226 5.66 -4.83 12.59
N LEU A 227 5.55 -3.87 11.66
CA LEU A 227 4.49 -3.87 10.66
C LEU A 227 4.58 -5.15 9.81
N ASN A 228 3.48 -5.87 9.75
CA ASN A 228 3.32 -7.00 8.84
C ASN A 228 2.77 -6.46 7.50
N GLU A 229 3.67 -6.06 6.60
CA GLU A 229 3.29 -5.49 5.32
C GLU A 229 2.46 -6.46 4.49
N GLN A 230 2.84 -7.74 4.44
CA GLN A 230 2.13 -8.75 3.68
C GLN A 230 0.69 -8.91 4.19
N LYS A 231 0.51 -9.07 5.50
CA LYS A 231 -0.83 -9.22 6.08
C LYS A 231 -1.67 -7.96 5.95
N THR A 232 -1.04 -6.79 6.08
CA THR A 232 -1.71 -5.50 5.87
C THR A 232 -2.22 -5.36 4.42
N GLU A 233 -1.40 -5.74 3.42
CA GLU A 233 -1.82 -5.69 2.02
C GLU A 233 -2.89 -6.75 1.70
N GLU A 234 -2.82 -7.95 2.30
CA GLU A 234 -3.89 -8.94 2.20
C GLU A 234 -5.23 -8.37 2.72
N LEU A 235 -5.22 -7.75 3.91
CA LEU A 235 -6.41 -7.12 4.49
C LEU A 235 -6.95 -5.97 3.63
N LYS A 236 -6.07 -5.15 3.05
CA LYS A 236 -6.47 -4.09 2.11
C LYS A 236 -7.11 -4.66 0.85
N GLN A 237 -6.58 -5.77 0.32
CA GLN A 237 -7.16 -6.42 -0.84
C GLN A 237 -8.52 -7.04 -0.51
N GLU A 238 -8.65 -7.72 0.62
CA GLU A 238 -9.94 -8.23 1.10
C GLU A 238 -10.97 -7.11 1.28
N ALA A 239 -10.54 -5.96 1.81
CA ALA A 239 -11.40 -4.80 1.95
C ALA A 239 -11.88 -4.26 0.60
N LYS A 240 -11.02 -4.19 -0.42
CA LYS A 240 -11.40 -3.83 -1.79
C LYS A 240 -12.39 -4.83 -2.38
N ASP A 241 -12.08 -6.13 -2.29
CA ASP A 241 -12.89 -7.20 -2.86
C ASP A 241 -14.28 -7.29 -2.22
N SER A 242 -14.43 -6.80 -0.98
CA SER A 242 -15.73 -6.74 -0.27
C SER A 242 -16.64 -5.59 -0.74
N VAL A 243 -16.11 -4.63 -1.51
CA VAL A 243 -16.85 -3.46 -1.97
C VAL A 243 -17.85 -3.88 -3.05
N GLN A 244 -19.11 -3.57 -2.83
CA GLN A 244 -20.12 -3.78 -3.87
C GLN A 244 -19.99 -2.72 -4.97
N PRO A 245 -20.01 -3.14 -6.26
CA PRO A 245 -19.94 -2.22 -7.39
C PRO A 245 -21.03 -1.15 -7.34
N VAL A 246 -20.65 0.07 -7.64
CA VAL A 246 -21.60 1.18 -7.77
C VAL A 246 -22.25 1.12 -9.14
N MET A 247 -23.55 0.88 -9.19
CA MET A 247 -24.28 0.75 -10.44
C MET A 247 -24.96 2.06 -10.82
N ILE A 248 -24.98 2.35 -12.12
CA ILE A 248 -25.86 3.35 -12.74
C ILE A 248 -26.97 2.55 -13.42
N TYR A 249 -28.22 2.77 -13.00
CA TYR A 249 -29.35 2.01 -13.56
C TYR A 249 -29.98 2.72 -14.77
N GLN A 250 -30.42 1.95 -15.75
CA GLN A 250 -31.13 2.49 -16.90
C GLN A 250 -32.36 3.32 -16.45
N GLY A 251 -32.47 4.54 -16.99
CA GLY A 251 -33.50 5.50 -16.62
C GLY A 251 -33.19 6.38 -15.42
N GLU A 252 -32.08 6.12 -14.68
CA GLU A 252 -31.61 7.01 -13.63
C GLU A 252 -31.36 8.42 -14.18
N ILE A 253 -31.81 9.44 -13.45
CA ILE A 253 -31.55 10.83 -13.82
C ILE A 253 -30.11 11.18 -13.42
N ILE A 254 -29.27 11.43 -14.43
CA ILE A 254 -27.88 11.84 -14.21
C ILE A 254 -27.79 13.36 -13.97
N VAL A 255 -28.51 14.13 -14.78
CA VAL A 255 -28.62 15.59 -14.64
C VAL A 255 -30.08 15.99 -14.88
N ARG A 256 -30.59 16.90 -14.06
CA ARG A 256 -31.94 17.47 -14.25
C ARG A 256 -31.89 18.66 -15.18
N GLU A 257 -32.98 18.89 -15.91
CA GLU A 257 -33.19 20.11 -16.69
C GLU A 257 -32.92 21.36 -15.84
N GLY A 258 -32.22 22.35 -16.41
CA GLY A 258 -31.84 23.58 -15.73
C GLY A 258 -30.70 23.46 -14.72
N SER A 259 -30.19 22.26 -14.45
CA SER A 259 -29.04 22.07 -13.56
C SER A 259 -27.75 22.13 -14.33
N GLN A 260 -26.67 22.58 -13.66
CA GLN A 260 -25.34 22.57 -14.21
C GLN A 260 -24.77 21.15 -14.20
N ILE A 261 -24.09 20.77 -15.28
CA ILE A 261 -23.39 19.49 -15.42
C ILE A 261 -22.08 19.60 -14.66
N ASP A 262 -21.96 18.92 -13.55
CA ASP A 262 -20.75 18.86 -12.72
C ASP A 262 -19.79 17.74 -13.18
N SER A 263 -18.61 17.69 -12.57
CA SER A 263 -17.58 16.67 -12.86
C SER A 263 -18.08 15.25 -12.62
N THR A 264 -18.91 15.04 -11.59
CA THR A 264 -19.48 13.73 -11.26
C THR A 264 -20.47 13.26 -12.33
N ALA A 265 -21.30 14.20 -12.82
CA ALA A 265 -22.21 13.94 -13.93
C ALA A 265 -21.44 13.60 -15.22
N ILE A 266 -20.38 14.35 -15.54
CA ILE A 266 -19.52 14.05 -16.70
C ILE A 266 -18.89 12.65 -16.58
N GLN A 267 -18.40 12.27 -15.41
CA GLN A 267 -17.88 10.90 -15.19
C GLN A 267 -18.94 9.85 -15.47
N LYS A 268 -20.16 10.00 -14.94
CA LYS A 268 -21.27 9.08 -15.20
C LYS A 268 -21.61 9.05 -16.70
N LEU A 269 -21.65 10.19 -17.36
CA LEU A 269 -21.94 10.27 -18.80
C LEU A 269 -20.84 9.62 -19.65
N ASN A 270 -19.58 9.73 -19.24
CA ASN A 270 -18.45 9.04 -19.89
C ASN A 270 -18.60 7.51 -19.78
N VAL A 271 -18.89 6.99 -18.58
CA VAL A 271 -19.12 5.56 -18.35
C VAL A 271 -20.31 5.04 -19.17
N LEU A 272 -21.34 5.87 -19.34
CA LEU A 272 -22.50 5.55 -20.20
C LEU A 272 -22.18 5.64 -21.69
N GLY A 273 -21.01 6.21 -22.08
CA GLY A 273 -20.63 6.45 -23.48
C GLY A 273 -21.41 7.59 -24.14
N MET A 274 -21.95 8.53 -23.32
CA MET A 274 -22.80 9.63 -23.79
C MET A 274 -22.00 10.91 -24.09
N THR A 275 -20.71 10.97 -23.78
CA THR A 275 -19.82 12.12 -24.02
C THR A 275 -18.92 11.93 -25.23
N GLU A 276 -18.72 10.69 -25.69
CA GLU A 276 -17.89 10.43 -26.86
C GLU A 276 -18.66 10.74 -28.15
N LYS A 277 -17.99 11.43 -29.08
CA LYS A 277 -18.42 11.49 -30.46
C LYS A 277 -18.29 10.12 -31.10
N ASN A 278 -19.23 9.24 -30.85
CA ASN A 278 -19.36 8.02 -31.62
C ASN A 278 -19.78 8.39 -33.04
N GLN A 279 -18.85 8.82 -33.87
CA GLN A 279 -19.00 8.86 -35.31
C GLN A 279 -19.11 7.39 -35.78
N SER A 280 -20.28 6.81 -35.60
CA SER A 280 -20.57 5.51 -36.16
C SER A 280 -20.53 5.63 -37.69
N PHE A 281 -19.60 4.96 -38.34
CA PHE A 281 -19.56 4.85 -39.79
C PHE A 281 -20.69 3.96 -40.36
N PHE A 282 -21.44 3.27 -39.52
CA PHE A 282 -22.53 2.38 -39.91
C PHE A 282 -23.62 3.09 -40.74
N PRO A 283 -24.08 4.30 -40.37
CA PRO A 283 -25.05 5.03 -41.18
C PRO A 283 -24.54 5.34 -42.58
N PHE A 284 -23.29 5.70 -42.70
CA PHE A 284 -22.64 5.95 -43.97
C PHE A 284 -22.58 4.69 -44.85
N VAL A 285 -22.19 3.58 -44.25
CA VAL A 285 -22.17 2.27 -44.93
C VAL A 285 -23.57 1.84 -45.38
N ALA A 286 -24.60 2.06 -44.55
CA ALA A 286 -25.98 1.77 -44.91
C ALA A 286 -26.48 2.62 -46.13
N ILE A 287 -26.12 3.92 -46.17
CA ILE A 287 -26.44 4.81 -47.31
C ILE A 287 -25.73 4.34 -48.57
N VAL A 288 -24.45 3.96 -48.50
CA VAL A 288 -23.68 3.42 -49.63
C VAL A 288 -24.29 2.12 -50.17
N LEU A 289 -24.64 1.20 -49.27
CA LEU A 289 -25.32 -0.06 -49.66
C LEU A 289 -26.66 0.19 -50.31
N ALA A 290 -27.47 1.10 -49.77
CA ALA A 290 -28.73 1.49 -50.39
C ALA A 290 -28.52 2.11 -51.77
N ALA A 291 -27.49 2.94 -51.94
CA ALA A 291 -27.10 3.52 -53.25
C ALA A 291 -26.75 2.43 -54.28
N LEU A 292 -25.88 1.49 -53.85
CA LEU A 292 -25.48 0.35 -54.72
C LEU A 292 -26.71 -0.49 -55.16
N LEU A 293 -27.61 -0.77 -54.26
CA LEU A 293 -28.81 -1.54 -54.52
C LEU A 293 -29.71 -0.81 -55.54
N HIS A 294 -29.88 0.51 -55.40
CA HIS A 294 -30.62 1.31 -56.35
C HIS A 294 -29.97 1.29 -57.77
N ILE A 295 -28.62 1.38 -57.84
CA ILE A 295 -27.88 1.28 -59.11
C ILE A 295 -28.10 -0.08 -59.76
N ILE A 296 -28.06 -1.18 -59.02
CA ILE A 296 -28.30 -2.56 -59.53
C ILE A 296 -29.69 -2.68 -60.09
N VAL A 297 -30.72 -2.18 -59.37
CA VAL A 297 -32.12 -2.21 -59.84
C VAL A 297 -32.27 -1.40 -61.14
N LEU A 298 -31.63 -0.22 -61.25
CA LEU A 298 -31.63 0.58 -62.45
C LEU A 298 -31.01 -0.14 -63.67
N LEU A 299 -29.87 -0.77 -63.44
CA LEU A 299 -29.21 -1.58 -64.48
C LEU A 299 -30.09 -2.76 -64.94
N TYR A 300 -30.72 -3.45 -63.99
CA TYR A 300 -31.62 -4.55 -64.31
C TYR A 300 -32.84 -4.10 -65.17
N LEU A 301 -33.47 -3.00 -64.81
CA LEU A 301 -34.57 -2.39 -65.54
C LEU A 301 -34.19 -1.78 -66.91
N SER A 302 -32.89 -1.47 -67.10
CA SER A 302 -32.37 -0.95 -68.37
C SER A 302 -31.99 -2.02 -69.41
N ILE A 303 -32.01 -3.29 -69.01
CA ILE A 303 -31.78 -4.40 -69.93
C ILE A 303 -33.04 -4.56 -70.82
N PRO A 304 -32.98 -4.36 -72.13
CA PRO A 304 -34.15 -4.56 -72.98
C PRO A 304 -34.56 -6.04 -73.00
N VAL A 305 -35.84 -6.30 -72.61
CA VAL A 305 -36.45 -7.63 -72.82
C VAL A 305 -36.42 -7.87 -74.29
N LYS A 306 -35.64 -8.81 -74.77
CA LYS A 306 -35.69 -9.29 -76.15
C LYS A 306 -36.99 -10.01 -76.34
N ASP A 307 -37.94 -9.38 -77.06
CA ASP A 307 -39.15 -10.03 -77.49
C ASP A 307 -38.81 -11.29 -78.28
N LYS A 308 -39.21 -12.42 -77.74
CA LYS A 308 -39.21 -13.73 -78.42
C LYS A 308 -40.52 -13.87 -79.17
N ASP A 309 -40.72 -13.01 -80.20
CA ASP A 309 -41.78 -13.25 -81.14
C ASP A 309 -41.18 -13.03 -82.54
N ASN A 310 -40.70 -14.13 -83.12
CA ASN A 310 -40.70 -14.39 -84.56
C ASN A 310 -40.04 -15.73 -84.85
N CYS A 311 -40.87 -16.78 -84.73
CA CYS A 311 -40.70 -18.03 -85.49
C CYS A 311 -42.09 -18.64 -85.72
N GLU A 312 -42.78 -18.13 -86.76
CA GLU A 312 -43.74 -18.84 -87.53
C GLU A 312 -43.87 -18.10 -88.90
N ASN A 313 -43.20 -18.67 -89.90
CA ASN A 313 -43.60 -19.01 -91.24
C ASN A 313 -42.40 -19.48 -92.05
#